data_f9f8e0d00b95d86e9763c9004c586ee9
#
_entry.id   f9f8e0d00b95d86e9763c9004c586ee9
#
_cell.length_a   1.000
_cell.length_b   1.000
_cell.length_c   1.000
_cell.angle_alpha   90.00
_cell.angle_beta   90.00
_cell.angle_gamma   90.00
#
_symmetry.space_group_name_H-M   'P 1'
#
loop_
_entity.id
_entity.type
_entity.pdbx_description
1 polymer ?
#
loop_
_entity_poly.entity_id
_entity_poly.type
_entity_poly.pdbx_seq_one_letter_code
_entity_poly.pdbx_strand_id
1 'polypeptide(L)'
;MSQICYILCGIPGSGKSTFAKKNLPNAVLISRDICRVELGCTTSVDDKFVGNREQESQVTALETQKIKEAIESGKDIVLDNINGGPYLQKTVDTVKSFNPDIKIFGCNIMTPLEVCIERRKGQIHENIMRNIHSRFSYISRDNKLFDNVADFSGEI
;
A
#
# COMPACT_ATOMS: atom_id res chain seq x y z
N MET A 1 -14.26 -9.54 -18.11
CA MET A 1 -14.39 -9.18 -16.68
C MET A 1 -13.47 -8.02 -16.35
N SER A 2 -13.95 -7.11 -15.53
CA SER A 2 -13.15 -5.94 -15.13
C SER A 2 -12.12 -6.33 -14.08
N GLN A 3 -10.86 -5.98 -14.30
CA GLN A 3 -9.84 -6.05 -13.26
C GLN A 3 -10.02 -4.92 -12.25
N ILE A 4 -9.61 -5.17 -11.03
CA ILE A 4 -9.67 -4.19 -9.95
C ILE A 4 -8.28 -4.02 -9.35
N CYS A 5 -7.88 -2.77 -9.14
CA CYS A 5 -6.71 -2.40 -8.35
C CYS A 5 -7.21 -1.83 -7.02
N TYR A 6 -6.91 -2.52 -5.93
CA TYR A 6 -7.22 -2.04 -4.59
C TYR A 6 -6.02 -1.29 -4.04
N ILE A 7 -6.20 -0.06 -3.64
CA ILE A 7 -5.14 0.75 -3.01
C ILE A 7 -5.47 0.88 -1.53
N LEU A 8 -4.66 0.24 -0.69
CA LEU A 8 -4.83 0.25 0.75
C LEU A 8 -4.11 1.46 1.34
N CYS A 9 -4.79 2.15 2.23
CA CYS A 9 -4.29 3.37 2.85
C CYS A 9 -4.41 3.25 4.36
N GLY A 10 -3.30 3.36 5.08
CA GLY A 10 -3.26 3.26 6.54
C GLY A 10 -1.83 3.40 7.04
N ILE A 11 -1.67 3.84 8.28
CA ILE A 11 -0.36 3.98 8.90
C ILE A 11 0.25 2.61 9.24
N PRO A 12 1.55 2.53 9.51
CA PRO A 12 2.15 1.26 9.96
C PRO A 12 1.41 0.71 11.17
N GLY A 13 1.20 -0.60 11.19
CA GLY A 13 0.46 -1.25 12.28
C GLY A 13 -1.05 -1.21 12.14
N SER A 14 -1.58 -0.61 11.07
CA SER A 14 -3.03 -0.55 10.86
C SER A 14 -3.66 -1.89 10.45
N GLY A 15 -2.85 -2.86 10.00
CA GLY A 15 -3.33 -4.16 9.57
C GLY A 15 -3.64 -4.26 8.09
N LYS A 16 -3.03 -3.42 7.25
CA LYS A 16 -3.24 -3.43 5.80
C LYS A 16 -2.99 -4.80 5.17
N SER A 17 -1.82 -5.39 5.45
CA SER A 17 -1.47 -6.70 4.89
C SER A 17 -2.41 -7.80 5.36
N THR A 18 -2.79 -7.78 6.63
CA THR A 18 -3.76 -8.71 7.19
C THR A 18 -5.12 -8.56 6.54
N PHE A 19 -5.56 -7.32 6.34
CA PHE A 19 -6.82 -7.02 5.64
C PHE A 19 -6.80 -7.60 4.23
N ALA A 20 -5.72 -7.40 3.49
CA ALA A 20 -5.58 -7.90 2.12
C ALA A 20 -5.65 -9.42 2.07
N LYS A 21 -4.91 -10.11 2.95
CA LYS A 21 -4.89 -11.58 3.01
C LYS A 21 -6.26 -12.17 3.36
N LYS A 22 -6.99 -11.50 4.26
CA LYS A 22 -8.28 -11.98 4.75
C LYS A 22 -9.42 -11.69 3.77
N ASN A 23 -9.44 -10.49 3.19
CA ASN A 23 -10.58 -10.03 2.40
C ASN A 23 -10.36 -10.08 0.89
N LEU A 24 -9.09 -10.10 0.45
CA LEU A 24 -8.71 -10.09 -0.96
C LEU A 24 -7.70 -11.20 -1.27
N PRO A 25 -8.02 -12.46 -0.89
CA PRO A 25 -7.03 -13.55 -0.96
C PRO A 25 -6.61 -13.93 -2.38
N ASN A 26 -7.42 -13.59 -3.39
CA ASN A 26 -7.16 -13.95 -4.78
C ASN A 26 -6.47 -12.82 -5.55
N ALA A 27 -6.29 -11.65 -4.94
CA ALA A 27 -5.59 -10.53 -5.54
C ALA A 27 -4.08 -10.64 -5.28
N VAL A 28 -3.27 -10.17 -6.22
CA VAL A 28 -1.82 -10.15 -6.06
C VAL A 28 -1.43 -8.97 -5.17
N LEU A 29 -0.84 -9.26 -4.02
CA LEU A 29 -0.36 -8.24 -3.09
C LEU A 29 1.00 -7.74 -3.54
N ILE A 30 1.10 -6.43 -3.77
CA ILE A 30 2.33 -5.76 -4.19
C ILE A 30 2.65 -4.68 -3.17
N SER A 31 3.84 -4.74 -2.61
CA SER A 31 4.28 -3.87 -1.54
C SER A 31 5.75 -3.49 -1.75
N ARG A 32 6.08 -2.24 -1.49
CA ARG A 32 7.48 -1.79 -1.54
C ARG A 32 8.33 -2.52 -0.50
N ASP A 33 7.76 -2.85 0.66
CA ASP A 33 8.49 -3.61 1.69
C ASP A 33 8.86 -5.01 1.20
N ILE A 34 7.96 -5.69 0.51
CA ILE A 34 8.25 -6.98 -0.11
C ILE A 34 9.33 -6.84 -1.17
N CYS A 35 9.25 -5.80 -1.99
CA CYS A 35 10.28 -5.52 -3.01
C CYS A 35 11.64 -5.27 -2.38
N ARG A 36 11.69 -4.56 -1.26
CA ARG A 36 12.94 -4.31 -0.53
C ARG A 36 13.57 -5.60 -0.02
N VAL A 37 12.75 -6.51 0.48
CA VAL A 37 13.23 -7.84 0.93
C VAL A 37 13.79 -8.62 -0.27
N GLU A 38 13.08 -8.67 -1.38
CA GLU A 38 13.52 -9.40 -2.58
C GLU A 38 14.82 -8.85 -3.15
N LEU A 39 15.03 -7.55 -3.07
CA LEU A 39 16.26 -6.89 -3.55
C LEU A 39 17.40 -6.97 -2.53
N GLY A 40 17.18 -7.56 -1.35
CA GLY A 40 18.19 -7.67 -0.32
C GLY A 40 18.46 -6.38 0.43
N CYS A 41 17.56 -5.38 0.34
CA CYS A 41 17.70 -4.11 1.04
C CYS A 41 17.43 -4.24 2.54
N THR A 42 16.56 -5.18 2.93
CA THR A 42 16.27 -5.54 4.30
C THR A 42 16.14 -7.05 4.42
N THR A 43 16.09 -7.58 5.65
CA THR A 43 15.95 -9.01 5.88
C THR A 43 14.50 -9.44 6.10
N SER A 44 13.61 -8.49 6.41
CA SER A 44 12.18 -8.75 6.57
C SER A 44 11.36 -7.49 6.30
N VAL A 45 10.05 -7.66 6.09
CA VAL A 45 9.13 -6.55 5.85
C VAL A 45 8.98 -5.64 7.07
N ASP A 46 9.30 -6.14 8.27
CA ASP A 46 9.19 -5.38 9.52
C ASP A 46 10.49 -4.65 9.89
N ASP A 47 11.58 -4.91 9.17
CA ASP A 47 12.85 -4.24 9.42
C ASP A 47 12.83 -2.80 8.93
N LYS A 48 13.48 -1.93 9.70
CA LYS A 48 13.64 -0.53 9.31
C LYS A 48 14.60 -0.45 8.12
N PHE A 49 14.10 0.05 7.00
CA PHE A 49 14.90 0.29 5.82
C PHE A 49 15.44 1.72 5.81
N VAL A 50 16.76 1.84 5.68
CA VAL A 50 17.43 3.12 5.47
C VAL A 50 18.21 2.99 4.17
N GLY A 51 17.53 3.28 3.05
CA GLY A 51 18.11 3.15 1.72
C GLY A 51 18.54 4.48 1.15
N ASN A 52 19.22 4.42 0.01
CA ASN A 52 19.59 5.58 -0.77
C ASN A 52 18.68 5.69 -2.01
N ARG A 53 18.88 6.77 -2.78
CA ARG A 53 18.07 7.04 -3.98
C ARG A 53 18.17 5.91 -5.01
N GLU A 54 19.35 5.31 -5.16
CA GLU A 54 19.57 4.23 -6.10
C GLU A 54 18.78 2.98 -5.73
N GLN A 55 18.82 2.58 -4.46
CA GLN A 55 18.05 1.45 -3.96
C GLN A 55 16.54 1.70 -4.10
N GLU A 56 16.06 2.89 -3.78
CA GLU A 56 14.65 3.25 -3.93
C GLU A 56 14.21 3.24 -5.40
N SER A 57 15.09 3.61 -6.34
CA SER A 57 14.82 3.49 -7.78
C SER A 57 14.67 2.03 -8.20
N GLN A 58 15.50 1.14 -7.66
CA GLN A 58 15.40 -0.29 -7.92
C GLN A 58 14.11 -0.87 -7.35
N VAL A 59 13.71 -0.43 -6.16
CA VAL A 59 12.44 -0.83 -5.54
C VAL A 59 11.27 -0.40 -6.43
N THR A 60 11.28 0.83 -6.91
CA THR A 60 10.24 1.35 -7.81
C THR A 60 10.17 0.55 -9.10
N ALA A 61 11.32 0.21 -9.70
CA ALA A 61 11.38 -0.58 -10.92
C ALA A 61 10.77 -1.99 -10.70
N LEU A 62 11.11 -2.64 -9.59
CA LEU A 62 10.59 -3.96 -9.28
C LEU A 62 9.09 -3.92 -9.00
N GLU A 63 8.63 -2.92 -8.25
CA GLU A 63 7.21 -2.73 -7.97
C GLU A 63 6.43 -2.55 -9.28
N THR A 64 6.91 -1.71 -10.17
CA THR A 64 6.29 -1.45 -11.48
C THR A 64 6.24 -2.74 -12.32
N GLN A 65 7.30 -3.52 -12.31
CA GLN A 65 7.34 -4.81 -13.01
C GLN A 65 6.30 -5.79 -12.48
N LYS A 66 6.17 -5.87 -11.15
CA LYS A 66 5.16 -6.75 -10.52
C LYS A 66 3.74 -6.33 -10.87
N ILE A 67 3.47 -5.02 -10.88
CA ILE A 67 2.18 -4.46 -11.30
C ILE A 67 1.87 -4.88 -12.74
N LYS A 68 2.83 -4.69 -13.63
CA LYS A 68 2.68 -5.05 -15.05
C LYS A 68 2.36 -6.53 -15.21
N GLU A 69 3.15 -7.40 -14.58
CA GLU A 69 2.97 -8.86 -14.68
C GLU A 69 1.61 -9.31 -14.16
N ALA A 70 1.17 -8.77 -13.02
CA ALA A 70 -0.11 -9.11 -12.42
C ALA A 70 -1.26 -8.68 -13.32
N ILE A 71 -1.20 -7.46 -13.88
CA ILE A 71 -2.23 -6.95 -14.79
C ILE A 71 -2.29 -7.79 -16.06
N GLU A 72 -1.14 -8.11 -16.64
CA GLU A 72 -1.07 -8.94 -17.85
C GLU A 72 -1.60 -10.35 -17.61
N SER A 73 -1.50 -10.86 -16.38
CA SER A 73 -2.04 -12.16 -16.01
C SER A 73 -3.56 -12.16 -15.79
N GLY A 74 -4.21 -10.99 -15.85
CA GLY A 74 -5.65 -10.85 -15.67
C GLY A 74 -6.12 -10.86 -14.22
N LYS A 75 -5.21 -10.81 -13.25
CA LYS A 75 -5.54 -10.85 -11.82
C LYS A 75 -5.81 -9.46 -11.26
N ASP A 76 -6.63 -9.42 -10.21
CA ASP A 76 -6.76 -8.21 -9.39
C ASP A 76 -5.47 -7.97 -8.61
N ILE A 77 -5.19 -6.72 -8.29
CA ILE A 77 -3.99 -6.34 -7.55
C ILE A 77 -4.33 -5.54 -6.29
N VAL A 78 -3.47 -5.64 -5.29
CA VAL A 78 -3.55 -4.85 -4.06
C VAL A 78 -2.22 -4.14 -3.85
N LEU A 79 -2.28 -2.82 -3.69
CA LEU A 79 -1.12 -1.99 -3.35
C LEU A 79 -1.30 -1.51 -1.91
N ASP A 80 -0.39 -1.87 -0.99
CA ASP A 80 -0.60 -1.69 0.45
C ASP A 80 0.30 -0.67 1.13
N ASN A 81 1.11 0.07 0.39
CA ASN A 81 2.11 0.98 0.96
C ASN A 81 1.91 2.45 0.60
N ILE A 82 0.69 2.84 0.25
CA ILE A 82 0.40 4.19 -0.21
C ILE A 82 -0.53 4.90 0.77
N ASN A 83 -0.23 6.16 1.08
CA ASN A 83 -1.16 7.03 1.79
C ASN A 83 -1.97 7.88 0.81
N GLY A 84 -2.96 8.62 1.30
CA GLY A 84 -3.84 9.44 0.46
C GLY A 84 -3.20 10.71 -0.09
N GLY A 85 -1.87 10.80 -0.10
CA GLY A 85 -1.13 11.99 -0.50
C GLY A 85 -0.90 12.14 -2.01
N PRO A 86 0.03 13.02 -2.41
CA PRO A 86 0.18 13.43 -3.80
C PRO A 86 0.69 12.35 -4.76
N TYR A 87 1.22 11.26 -4.23
CA TYR A 87 1.74 10.16 -5.06
C TYR A 87 0.64 9.28 -5.68
N LEU A 88 -0.61 9.42 -5.23
CA LEU A 88 -1.73 8.63 -5.77
C LEU A 88 -1.90 8.80 -7.27
N GLN A 89 -1.79 10.03 -7.78
CA GLN A 89 -1.93 10.29 -9.21
C GLN A 89 -0.94 9.48 -10.03
N LYS A 90 0.34 9.49 -9.61
CA LYS A 90 1.40 8.75 -10.30
C LYS A 90 1.15 7.24 -10.25
N THR A 91 0.71 6.72 -9.10
CA THR A 91 0.41 5.31 -8.95
C THR A 91 -0.75 4.88 -9.84
N VAL A 92 -1.83 5.63 -9.85
CA VAL A 92 -2.99 5.36 -10.69
C VAL A 92 -2.62 5.43 -12.18
N ASP A 93 -1.82 6.42 -12.57
CA ASP A 93 -1.35 6.56 -13.95
C ASP A 93 -0.51 5.35 -14.37
N THR A 94 0.36 4.87 -13.49
CA THR A 94 1.18 3.67 -13.76
C THR A 94 0.29 2.44 -13.98
N VAL A 95 -0.66 2.22 -13.09
CA VAL A 95 -1.58 1.08 -13.19
C VAL A 95 -2.40 1.15 -14.49
N LYS A 96 -2.97 2.31 -14.78
CA LYS A 96 -3.79 2.50 -15.99
C LYS A 96 -2.98 2.47 -17.28
N SER A 97 -1.67 2.70 -17.22
CA SER A 97 -0.82 2.56 -18.40
C SER A 97 -0.74 1.10 -18.89
N PHE A 98 -0.95 0.14 -18.00
CA PHE A 98 -0.95 -1.28 -18.34
C PHE A 98 -2.35 -1.80 -18.67
N ASN A 99 -3.40 -1.21 -18.10
CA ASN A 99 -4.79 -1.52 -18.42
C ASN A 99 -5.66 -0.27 -18.16
N PRO A 100 -6.00 0.50 -19.22
CA PRO A 100 -6.80 1.72 -19.05
C PRO A 100 -8.21 1.49 -18.48
N ASP A 101 -8.74 0.28 -18.59
CA ASP A 101 -10.08 -0.05 -18.15
C ASP A 101 -10.13 -0.60 -16.72
N ILE A 102 -8.98 -0.72 -16.04
CA ILE A 102 -8.93 -1.24 -14.68
C ILE A 102 -9.70 -0.31 -13.73
N LYS A 103 -10.48 -0.91 -12.82
CA LYS A 103 -11.17 -0.15 -11.77
C LYS A 103 -10.23 0.11 -10.62
N ILE A 104 -10.30 1.31 -10.05
CA ILE A 104 -9.45 1.70 -8.92
C ILE A 104 -10.33 1.86 -7.68
N PHE A 105 -10.11 1.00 -6.70
CA PHE A 105 -10.85 1.02 -5.43
C PHE A 105 -9.90 1.41 -4.30
N GLY A 106 -10.26 2.44 -3.54
CA GLY A 106 -9.53 2.88 -2.35
C GLY A 106 -10.09 2.22 -1.11
N CYS A 107 -9.20 1.72 -0.25
CA CYS A 107 -9.56 1.09 1.01
C CYS A 107 -8.78 1.77 2.14
N ASN A 108 -9.45 2.62 2.91
CA ASN A 108 -8.87 3.25 4.09
C ASN A 108 -8.98 2.29 5.27
N ILE A 109 -7.85 1.90 5.83
CA ILE A 109 -7.79 1.03 7.01
C ILE A 109 -7.59 1.94 8.22
N MET A 110 -8.68 2.26 8.90
CA MET A 110 -8.75 3.33 9.89
C MET A 110 -8.55 2.84 11.33
N THR A 111 -7.51 2.04 11.54
CA THR A 111 -7.15 1.59 12.88
C THR A 111 -6.68 2.78 13.71
N PRO A 112 -7.16 2.94 14.97
CA PRO A 112 -6.74 4.04 15.82
C PRO A 112 -5.23 4.07 16.02
N LEU A 113 -4.66 5.28 16.09
CA LEU A 113 -3.22 5.47 16.26
C LEU A 113 -2.66 4.71 17.47
N GLU A 114 -3.35 4.75 18.60
CA GLU A 114 -2.88 4.09 19.82
C GLU A 114 -2.78 2.57 19.65
N VAL A 115 -3.69 1.97 18.90
CA VAL A 115 -3.66 0.54 18.56
C VAL A 115 -2.45 0.25 17.67
N CYS A 116 -2.20 1.10 16.69
CA CYS A 116 -1.04 0.95 15.79
C CYS A 116 0.28 1.06 16.56
N ILE A 117 0.37 2.01 17.48
CA ILE A 117 1.55 2.19 18.34
C ILE A 117 1.81 0.92 19.16
N GLU A 118 0.79 0.36 19.77
CA GLU A 118 0.92 -0.86 20.58
C GLU A 118 1.37 -2.05 19.72
N ARG A 119 0.81 -2.21 18.51
CA ARG A 119 1.19 -3.28 17.59
C ARG A 119 2.64 -3.19 17.12
N ARG A 120 3.18 -1.98 17.00
CA ARG A 120 4.54 -1.73 16.53
C ARG A 120 5.54 -1.46 17.66
N LYS A 121 5.13 -1.65 18.90
CA LYS A 121 5.99 -1.47 20.08
C LYS A 121 7.23 -2.36 19.97
N GLY A 122 8.40 -1.75 20.13
CA GLY A 122 9.69 -2.44 19.97
C GLY A 122 10.22 -2.46 18.53
N GLN A 123 9.41 -2.09 17.55
CA GLN A 123 9.81 -2.02 16.13
C GLN A 123 9.92 -0.58 15.65
N ILE A 124 8.93 0.25 15.97
CA ILE A 124 8.91 1.66 15.61
C ILE A 124 8.64 2.47 16.86
N HIS A 125 9.50 3.48 17.12
CA HIS A 125 9.34 4.35 18.29
C HIS A 125 8.04 5.15 18.20
N GLU A 126 7.37 5.32 19.35
CA GLU A 126 6.09 6.03 19.44
C GLU A 126 6.14 7.42 18.78
N ASN A 127 7.21 8.19 19.00
CA ASN A 127 7.35 9.53 18.43
C ASN A 127 7.38 9.50 16.91
N ILE A 128 7.97 8.48 16.32
CA ILE A 128 7.99 8.28 14.86
C ILE A 128 6.58 7.96 14.36
N MET A 129 5.85 7.10 15.06
CA MET A 129 4.47 6.77 14.72
C MET A 129 3.57 8.01 14.76
N ARG A 130 3.70 8.84 15.79
CA ARG A 130 2.93 10.08 15.92
C ARG A 130 3.26 11.06 14.81
N ASN A 131 4.54 11.16 14.43
CA ASN A 131 4.95 12.01 13.32
C ASN A 131 4.38 11.52 11.98
N ILE A 132 4.43 10.22 11.72
CA ILE A 132 3.81 9.64 10.51
C ILE A 132 2.31 9.96 10.48
N HIS A 133 1.61 9.74 11.59
CA HIS A 133 0.17 10.00 11.69
C HIS A 133 -0.16 11.47 11.43
N SER A 134 0.66 12.41 11.93
CA SER A 134 0.41 13.85 11.76
C SER A 134 0.52 14.31 10.31
N ARG A 135 1.27 13.58 9.47
CA ARG A 135 1.48 13.88 8.04
C ARG A 135 0.65 13.01 7.12
N PHE A 136 -0.08 12.06 7.68
CA PHE A 136 -0.83 11.06 6.93
C PHE A 136 -2.21 11.60 6.57
N SER A 137 -2.68 11.28 5.36
CA SER A 137 -4.05 11.52 4.96
C SER A 137 -4.66 10.28 4.35
N TYR A 138 -5.91 10.00 4.71
CA TYR A 138 -6.69 8.97 4.06
C TYR A 138 -7.15 9.41 2.67
N ILE A 139 -7.55 8.45 1.85
CA ILE A 139 -8.11 8.72 0.54
C ILE A 139 -9.50 9.34 0.75
N SER A 140 -9.72 10.50 0.14
CA SER A 140 -11.03 11.16 0.21
C SER A 140 -12.06 10.38 -0.59
N ARG A 141 -13.29 10.28 -0.06
CA ARG A 141 -14.39 9.57 -0.73
C ARG A 141 -14.80 10.18 -2.06
N ASP A 142 -14.53 11.46 -2.27
CA ASP A 142 -14.82 12.17 -3.52
C ASP A 142 -13.58 12.30 -4.43
N ASN A 143 -12.51 11.58 -4.12
CA ASN A 143 -11.31 11.60 -4.94
C ASN A 143 -11.60 11.02 -6.32
N LYS A 144 -11.44 11.85 -7.35
CA LYS A 144 -11.82 11.53 -8.73
C LYS A 144 -10.95 10.46 -9.40
N LEU A 145 -9.80 10.12 -8.81
CA LEU A 145 -8.95 9.05 -9.31
C LEU A 145 -9.55 7.67 -9.06
N PHE A 146 -10.51 7.57 -8.15
CA PHE A 146 -11.07 6.31 -7.68
C PHE A 146 -12.49 6.11 -8.18
N ASP A 147 -12.80 4.89 -8.57
CA ASP A 147 -14.16 4.47 -8.90
C ASP A 147 -15.00 4.28 -7.63
N ASN A 148 -14.36 3.89 -6.54
CA ASN A 148 -14.99 3.78 -5.23
C ASN A 148 -13.96 3.88 -4.12
N VAL A 149 -14.34 4.42 -2.96
CA VAL A 149 -13.51 4.49 -1.76
C VAL A 149 -14.35 4.01 -0.58
N ALA A 150 -13.80 3.09 0.20
CA ALA A 150 -14.47 2.56 1.39
C ALA A 150 -13.54 2.67 2.61
N ASP A 151 -14.15 2.84 3.78
CA ASP A 151 -13.45 2.92 5.06
C ASP A 151 -13.71 1.66 5.87
N PHE A 152 -12.65 1.13 6.50
CA PHE A 152 -12.70 -0.07 7.33
C PHE A 152 -12.07 0.23 8.69
N SER A 153 -12.60 -0.36 9.76
CA SER A 153 -12.12 -0.07 11.10
C SER A 153 -10.70 -0.60 11.37
N GLY A 154 -10.27 -1.62 10.66
CA GLY A 154 -8.96 -2.23 10.89
C GLY A 154 -8.82 -2.93 12.25
N GLU A 155 -9.84 -2.93 13.06
CA GLU A 155 -9.89 -3.66 14.33
C GLU A 155 -10.41 -5.06 14.06
N ILE A 156 -9.51 -6.02 14.12
CA ILE A 156 -9.85 -7.41 13.88
C ILE A 156 -9.50 -8.22 15.11
#